data_a51f04eb469d20a64082a04e64a62937
#
_entry.id   a51f04eb469d20a64082a04e64a62937
#
_cell.length_a   1.000
_cell.length_b   1.000
_cell.length_c   1.000
_cell.angle_alpha   90.00
_cell.angle_beta   90.00
_cell.angle_gamma   90.00
#
_symmetry.space_group_name_H-M   'P 1'
#
loop_
_entity.id
_entity.type
_entity.pdbx_description
1 polymer ?
#
loop_
_entity_poly.entity_id
_entity_poly.type
_entity_poly.pdbx_seq_one_letter_code
_entity_poly.pdbx_strand_id
1 'polypeptide(L)'
;MAASKNLSKREIEILSILAHAENPMTISDIVATNSAYTTNIVQPIIHKLSDLGLVEGDSIVFRKKSFARAFRIADNSKNVLSGMFLEEYQSFRQLFADSYLLAPLVESELKNPLSSQAEIERLEEILETAKKKLR
;
A
#
# COMPACT_ATOMS: atom_id res chain seq x y z
N MET A 1 5.52 -19.71 -11.54
CA MET A 1 4.25 -18.99 -11.26
C MET A 1 4.54 -17.55 -10.86
N ALA A 2 3.82 -16.63 -11.45
CA ALA A 2 3.92 -15.24 -11.04
C ALA A 2 3.44 -15.09 -9.58
N ALA A 3 4.12 -14.26 -8.81
CA ALA A 3 3.69 -13.94 -7.45
C ALA A 3 2.31 -13.30 -7.51
N SER A 4 1.47 -13.59 -6.53
CA SER A 4 0.17 -12.95 -6.41
C SER A 4 0.36 -11.44 -6.28
N LYS A 5 -0.41 -10.67 -7.06
CA LYS A 5 -0.40 -9.21 -6.98
C LYS A 5 -1.18 -8.70 -5.76
N ASN A 6 -1.97 -9.58 -5.14
CA ASN A 6 -2.72 -9.21 -3.95
C ASN A 6 -1.82 -9.22 -2.72
N LEU A 7 -2.06 -8.29 -1.82
CA LEU A 7 -1.30 -8.18 -0.58
C LEU A 7 -2.07 -8.84 0.56
N SER A 8 -1.37 -9.66 1.33
CA SER A 8 -1.92 -10.21 2.56
C SER A 8 -1.94 -9.11 3.64
N LYS A 9 -2.68 -9.36 4.71
CA LYS A 9 -2.74 -8.43 5.83
C LYS A 9 -1.35 -8.16 6.42
N ARG A 10 -0.53 -9.21 6.55
CA ARG A 10 0.83 -9.07 7.09
C ARG A 10 1.72 -8.26 6.16
N GLU A 11 1.57 -8.45 4.86
CA GLU A 11 2.32 -7.66 3.87
C GLU A 11 1.94 -6.18 3.94
N ILE A 12 0.66 -5.90 4.13
CA ILE A 12 0.18 -4.51 4.31
C ILE A 12 0.74 -3.92 5.61
N GLU A 13 0.78 -4.69 6.68
CA GLU A 13 1.34 -4.23 7.96
C GLU A 13 2.81 -3.85 7.82
N ILE A 14 3.61 -4.68 7.16
CA ILE A 14 5.03 -4.41 6.97
C ILE A 14 5.22 -3.19 6.05
N LEU A 15 4.44 -3.10 4.98
CA LEU A 15 4.47 -1.93 4.11
C LEU A 15 4.13 -0.65 4.89
N SER A 16 3.14 -0.72 5.78
CA SER A 16 2.75 0.39 6.63
C SER A 16 3.88 0.80 7.59
N ILE A 17 4.61 -0.16 8.16
CA ILE A 17 5.75 0.13 9.02
C ILE A 17 6.77 0.97 8.25
N LEU A 18 7.10 0.57 7.03
CA LEU A 18 8.05 1.31 6.19
C LEU A 18 7.52 2.68 5.79
N ALA A 19 6.22 2.77 5.50
CA ALA A 19 5.59 4.03 5.10
C ALA A 19 5.61 5.09 6.21
N HIS A 20 5.54 4.65 7.47
CA HIS A 20 5.53 5.55 8.63
C HIS A 20 6.91 5.73 9.26
N ALA A 21 7.92 5.01 8.78
CA ALA A 21 9.27 5.12 9.31
C ALA A 21 9.93 6.42 8.85
N GLU A 22 10.63 7.08 9.74
CA GLU A 22 11.36 8.31 9.40
C GLU A 22 12.60 8.00 8.57
N ASN A 23 13.18 6.82 8.75
CA ASN A 23 14.40 6.40 8.08
C ASN A 23 14.22 5.02 7.47
N PRO A 24 15.00 4.67 6.43
CA PRO A 24 14.99 3.31 5.91
C PRO A 24 15.28 2.28 7.00
N MET A 25 14.70 1.10 6.88
CA MET A 25 14.81 0.05 7.89
C MET A 25 15.40 -1.22 7.30
N THR A 26 16.27 -1.87 8.07
CA THR A 26 16.76 -3.20 7.72
C THR A 26 15.70 -4.24 8.09
N ILE A 27 15.87 -5.47 7.61
CA ILE A 27 14.98 -6.57 8.00
C ILE A 27 15.02 -6.76 9.52
N SER A 28 16.18 -6.65 10.14
CA SER A 28 16.30 -6.72 11.61
C SER A 28 15.51 -5.62 12.32
N ASP A 29 15.54 -4.41 11.77
CA ASP A 29 14.77 -3.29 12.34
C ASP A 29 13.28 -3.58 12.29
N ILE A 30 12.81 -4.15 11.18
CA ILE A 30 11.39 -4.50 11.03
C ILE A 30 11.00 -5.62 12.00
N VAL A 31 11.84 -6.65 12.10
CA VAL A 31 11.62 -7.77 13.04
C VAL A 31 11.49 -7.26 14.48
N ALA A 32 12.24 -6.25 14.84
CA ALA A 32 12.22 -5.68 16.18
C ALA A 32 10.92 -4.92 16.50
N THR A 33 10.10 -4.57 15.50
CA THR A 33 8.87 -3.82 15.74
C THR A 33 7.72 -4.66 16.30
N ASN A 34 7.80 -5.99 16.15
CA ASN A 34 6.71 -6.87 16.58
C ASN A 34 7.29 -8.23 16.98
N SER A 35 6.94 -8.69 18.17
CA SER A 35 7.44 -9.97 18.69
C SER A 35 7.01 -11.18 17.85
N ALA A 36 5.94 -11.03 17.05
CA ALA A 36 5.47 -12.09 16.16
C ALA A 36 6.30 -12.21 14.87
N TYR A 37 7.16 -11.23 14.58
CA TYR A 37 7.95 -11.23 13.35
C TYR A 37 9.29 -11.94 13.58
N THR A 38 9.69 -12.69 12.56
CA THR A 38 11.01 -13.31 12.48
C THR A 38 11.63 -12.96 11.12
N THR A 39 12.91 -13.15 10.98
CA THR A 39 13.60 -12.96 9.70
C THR A 39 12.98 -13.83 8.61
N ASN A 40 12.63 -15.07 8.94
CA ASN A 40 12.01 -16.00 7.99
C ASN A 40 10.64 -15.54 7.50
N ILE A 41 9.93 -14.72 8.29
CA ILE A 41 8.65 -14.14 7.92
C ILE A 41 8.86 -12.87 7.09
N VAL A 42 9.73 -11.98 7.55
CA VAL A 42 9.88 -10.63 6.97
C VAL A 42 10.64 -10.67 5.65
N GLN A 43 11.68 -11.48 5.55
CA GLN A 43 12.54 -11.49 4.36
C GLN A 43 11.79 -11.82 3.05
N PRO A 44 10.96 -12.88 2.99
CA PRO A 44 10.18 -13.15 1.78
C PRO A 44 9.18 -12.04 1.45
N ILE A 45 8.63 -11.39 2.47
CA ILE A 45 7.69 -10.29 2.28
C ILE A 45 8.39 -9.09 1.66
N ILE A 46 9.56 -8.73 2.16
CA ILE A 46 10.36 -7.64 1.58
C ILE A 46 10.71 -7.95 0.13
N HIS A 47 11.07 -9.19 -0.17
CA HIS A 47 11.34 -9.63 -1.55
C HIS A 47 10.12 -9.43 -2.45
N LYS A 48 8.96 -9.87 -1.98
CA LYS A 48 7.72 -9.73 -2.75
C LYS A 48 7.37 -8.26 -2.98
N LEU A 49 7.46 -7.43 -1.93
CA LEU A 49 7.17 -6.01 -2.04
C LEU A 49 8.15 -5.30 -2.98
N SER A 50 9.41 -5.71 -2.98
CA SER A 50 10.41 -5.18 -3.91
C SER A 50 10.08 -5.57 -5.35
N ASP A 51 9.70 -6.83 -5.58
CA ASP A 51 9.34 -7.32 -6.91
C ASP A 51 8.11 -6.61 -7.46
N LEU A 52 7.19 -6.22 -6.58
CA LEU A 52 6.00 -5.46 -6.97
C LEU A 52 6.28 -3.98 -7.19
N GLY A 53 7.47 -3.50 -6.87
CA GLY A 53 7.82 -2.09 -7.02
C GLY A 53 7.33 -1.20 -5.89
N LEU A 54 6.96 -1.79 -4.75
CA LEU A 54 6.42 -1.05 -3.59
C LEU A 54 7.51 -0.65 -2.61
N VAL A 55 8.59 -1.40 -2.56
CA VAL A 55 9.71 -1.19 -1.65
C VAL A 55 10.99 -1.21 -2.48
N GLU A 56 11.98 -0.41 -2.09
CA GLU A 56 13.29 -0.44 -2.73
C GLU A 56 14.40 -0.38 -1.71
N GLY A 57 15.55 -0.93 -2.08
CA GLY A 57 16.76 -0.83 -1.26
C GLY A 57 17.26 0.61 -1.30
N ASP A 58 17.67 1.11 -0.14
CA ASP A 58 18.17 2.48 0.00
C ASP A 58 19.68 2.48 0.19
N SER A 59 20.12 1.99 1.34
CA SER A 59 21.52 2.06 1.72
C SER A 59 21.93 0.80 2.45
N ILE A 60 23.25 0.62 2.59
CA ILE A 60 23.79 -0.44 3.43
C ILE A 60 24.20 0.23 4.73
N VAL A 61 23.68 -0.28 5.85
CA VAL A 61 23.96 0.26 7.17
C VAL A 61 24.60 -0.80 8.06
N PHE A 62 25.33 -0.33 9.06
CA PHE A 62 25.96 -1.23 10.02
C PHE A 62 25.01 -1.46 11.19
N ARG A 63 24.66 -2.73 11.44
CA ARG A 63 23.78 -3.13 12.53
C ARG A 63 24.33 -4.38 13.19
N LYS A 64 24.42 -4.37 14.53
CA LYS A 64 24.82 -5.54 15.31
C LYS A 64 26.09 -6.22 14.77
N LYS A 65 27.14 -5.44 14.53
CA LYS A 65 28.46 -5.91 14.06
C LYS A 65 28.46 -6.46 12.63
N SER A 66 27.41 -6.20 11.84
CA SER A 66 27.37 -6.60 10.44
C SER A 66 26.68 -5.53 9.58
N PHE A 67 26.93 -5.59 8.28
CA PHE A 67 26.26 -4.71 7.33
C PHE A 67 24.96 -5.34 6.88
N ALA A 68 23.94 -4.52 6.71
CA ALA A 68 22.63 -4.96 6.22
C ALA A 68 22.04 -3.89 5.31
N ARG A 69 21.27 -4.33 4.33
CA ARG A 69 20.57 -3.42 3.45
C ARG A 69 19.35 -2.85 4.17
N ALA A 70 19.19 -1.53 4.08
CA ALA A 70 18.00 -0.85 4.54
C ALA A 70 17.04 -0.66 3.37
N PHE A 71 15.75 -0.67 3.67
CA PHE A 71 14.68 -0.58 2.67
C PHE A 71 13.78 0.59 2.98
N ARG A 72 13.17 1.15 1.95
CA ARG A 72 12.21 2.24 2.07
C ARG A 72 11.07 2.04 1.08
N ILE A 73 9.99 2.77 1.30
CA ILE A 73 8.88 2.81 0.34
C ILE A 73 9.40 3.40 -0.98
N ALA A 74 9.10 2.74 -2.08
CA ALA A 74 9.47 3.24 -3.40
C ALA A 74 8.67 4.50 -3.74
N ASP A 75 9.30 5.42 -4.46
CA ASP A 75 8.67 6.69 -4.82
C ASP A 75 7.37 6.49 -5.62
N ASN A 76 7.32 5.44 -6.43
CA ASN A 76 6.15 5.14 -7.27
C ASN A 76 5.11 4.23 -6.59
N SER A 77 5.28 3.96 -5.29
CA SER A 77 4.44 2.98 -4.58
C SER A 77 2.95 3.33 -4.60
N LYS A 78 2.60 4.61 -4.48
CA LYS A 78 1.20 5.04 -4.50
C LYS A 78 0.52 4.69 -5.83
N ASN A 79 1.22 4.89 -6.94
CA ASN A 79 0.70 4.57 -8.26
C ASN A 79 0.52 3.06 -8.43
N VAL A 80 1.49 2.28 -7.95
CA VAL A 80 1.41 0.81 -8.00
C VAL A 80 0.22 0.31 -7.17
N LEU A 81 0.09 0.82 -5.94
CA LEU A 81 -1.01 0.44 -5.04
C LEU A 81 -2.37 0.83 -5.61
N SER A 82 -2.47 2.03 -6.18
CA SER A 82 -3.71 2.50 -6.83
C SER A 82 -4.11 1.57 -7.97
N GLY A 83 -3.15 1.16 -8.79
CA GLY A 83 -3.41 0.22 -9.88
C GLY A 83 -3.87 -1.13 -9.39
N MET A 84 -3.24 -1.67 -8.35
CA MET A 84 -3.62 -2.94 -7.74
C MET A 84 -5.04 -2.87 -7.17
N PHE A 85 -5.33 -1.80 -6.44
CA PHE A 85 -6.66 -1.57 -5.87
C PHE A 85 -7.73 -1.47 -6.97
N LEU A 86 -7.43 -0.74 -8.04
CA LEU A 86 -8.38 -0.56 -9.14
C LEU A 86 -8.69 -1.89 -9.84
N GLU A 87 -7.67 -2.71 -10.10
CA GLU A 87 -7.86 -4.04 -10.69
C GLU A 87 -8.76 -4.90 -9.83
N GLU A 88 -8.52 -4.92 -8.52
CA GLU A 88 -9.31 -5.72 -7.60
C GLU A 88 -10.74 -5.20 -7.50
N TYR A 89 -10.91 -3.88 -7.44
CA TYR A 89 -12.24 -3.26 -7.44
C TYR A 89 -13.03 -3.65 -8.70
N GLN A 90 -12.39 -3.61 -9.87
CA GLN A 90 -13.04 -3.98 -11.12
C GLN A 90 -13.46 -5.45 -11.14
N SER A 91 -12.66 -6.33 -10.53
CA SER A 91 -13.01 -7.74 -10.41
C SER A 91 -14.25 -7.94 -9.54
N PHE A 92 -14.33 -7.24 -8.41
CA PHE A 92 -15.51 -7.29 -7.54
C PHE A 92 -16.73 -6.72 -8.23
N ARG A 93 -16.54 -5.64 -8.98
CA ARG A 93 -17.65 -4.98 -9.66
C ARG A 93 -18.35 -5.89 -10.67
N GLN A 94 -17.61 -6.81 -11.28
CA GLN A 94 -18.18 -7.77 -12.24
C GLN A 94 -19.18 -8.73 -11.58
N LEU A 95 -19.13 -8.90 -10.27
CA LEU A 95 -20.04 -9.77 -9.54
C LEU A 95 -21.41 -9.16 -9.35
N PHE A 96 -21.54 -7.85 -9.50
CA PHE A 96 -22.79 -7.14 -9.22
C PHE A 96 -23.19 -6.26 -10.43
N ALA A 97 -24.39 -6.48 -10.93
CA ALA A 97 -24.93 -5.67 -12.02
C ALA A 97 -25.14 -4.22 -11.58
N ASP A 98 -25.50 -4.03 -10.32
CA ASP A 98 -25.71 -2.69 -9.74
C ASP A 98 -24.48 -2.28 -8.95
N SER A 99 -23.96 -1.11 -9.27
CA SER A 99 -22.71 -0.64 -8.70
C SER A 99 -22.92 0.08 -7.36
N TYR A 100 -23.21 -0.69 -6.30
CA TYR A 100 -23.32 -0.12 -4.95
C TYR A 100 -22.03 -0.16 -4.16
N LEU A 101 -20.96 -0.73 -4.74
CA LEU A 101 -19.68 -0.88 -4.03
C LEU A 101 -18.95 0.43 -3.77
N LEU A 102 -19.09 1.38 -4.71
CA LEU A 102 -18.36 2.64 -4.62
C LEU A 102 -18.89 3.55 -3.52
N ALA A 103 -20.20 3.66 -3.38
CA ALA A 103 -20.80 4.57 -2.39
C ALA A 103 -20.35 4.25 -0.95
N PRO A 104 -20.38 2.98 -0.48
CA PRO A 104 -19.87 2.66 0.85
C PRO A 104 -18.38 2.99 1.02
N LEU A 105 -17.57 2.82 -0.01
CA LEU A 105 -16.15 3.16 0.03
C LEU A 105 -15.96 4.67 0.23
N VAL A 106 -16.69 5.48 -0.54
CA VAL A 106 -16.62 6.94 -0.43
C VAL A 106 -17.10 7.40 0.94
N GLU A 107 -18.21 6.84 1.42
CA GLU A 107 -18.73 7.18 2.75
C GLU A 107 -17.72 6.85 3.84
N SER A 108 -17.11 5.67 3.77
CA SER A 108 -16.10 5.25 4.73
C SER A 108 -14.90 6.22 4.73
N GLU A 109 -14.46 6.62 3.53
CA GLU A 109 -13.34 7.54 3.40
C GLU A 109 -13.65 8.92 3.95
N LEU A 110 -14.87 9.42 3.71
CA LEU A 110 -15.29 10.73 4.23
C LEU A 110 -15.41 10.77 5.75
N LYS A 111 -15.63 9.62 6.38
CA LYS A 111 -15.67 9.51 7.84
C LYS A 111 -14.28 9.32 8.44
N ASN A 112 -13.28 9.03 7.61
CA ASN A 112 -11.93 8.81 8.07
C ASN A 112 -11.32 10.14 8.54
N PRO A 113 -10.86 10.24 9.81
CA PRO A 113 -10.25 11.48 10.29
C PRO A 113 -8.96 11.86 9.58
N LEU A 114 -8.38 10.93 8.80
CA LEU A 114 -7.17 11.18 8.02
C LEU A 114 -7.47 11.77 6.65
N SER A 115 -8.74 11.84 6.23
CA SER A 115 -9.12 12.43 4.95
C SER A 115 -8.81 13.93 4.95
N SER A 116 -8.17 14.40 3.88
CA SER A 116 -7.81 15.80 3.74
C SER A 116 -8.89 16.56 2.98
N GLN A 117 -8.94 17.88 3.21
CA GLN A 117 -9.83 18.77 2.45
C GLN A 117 -9.53 18.70 0.96
N ALA A 118 -8.25 18.60 0.58
CA ALA A 118 -7.84 18.49 -0.82
C ALA A 118 -8.40 17.23 -1.48
N GLU A 119 -8.44 16.12 -0.76
CA GLU A 119 -8.97 14.86 -1.25
C GLU A 119 -10.48 14.94 -1.48
N ILE A 120 -11.21 15.58 -0.57
CA ILE A 120 -12.65 15.81 -0.70
C ILE A 120 -12.95 16.67 -1.93
N GLU A 121 -12.19 17.75 -2.10
CA GLU A 121 -12.32 18.64 -3.25
C GLU A 121 -12.06 17.91 -4.56
N ARG A 122 -11.06 17.03 -4.58
CA ARG A 122 -10.77 16.22 -5.76
C ARG A 122 -11.92 15.29 -6.11
N LEU A 123 -12.54 14.67 -5.10
CA LEU A 123 -13.71 13.82 -5.31
C LEU A 123 -14.90 14.62 -5.87
N GLU A 124 -15.11 15.83 -5.37
CA GLU A 124 -16.17 16.72 -5.87
C GLU A 124 -15.96 17.05 -7.35
N GLU A 125 -14.72 17.36 -7.74
CA GLU A 125 -14.38 17.63 -9.14
C GLU A 125 -14.69 16.45 -10.05
N ILE A 126 -14.31 15.25 -9.59
CA ILE A 126 -14.53 14.02 -10.35
C ILE A 126 -16.05 13.79 -10.56
N LEU A 127 -16.83 13.99 -9.51
CA LEU A 127 -18.27 13.82 -9.57
C LEU A 127 -18.93 14.83 -10.51
N GLU A 128 -18.51 16.09 -10.47
CA GLU A 128 -19.03 17.12 -11.34
C GLU A 128 -18.72 16.83 -12.81
N THR A 129 -17.49 16.39 -13.09
CA THR A 129 -17.08 16.00 -14.44
C THR A 129 -17.94 14.84 -14.95
N ALA A 130 -18.18 13.84 -14.10
CA ALA A 130 -19.00 12.68 -14.47
C ALA A 130 -20.44 13.08 -14.76
N LYS A 131 -21.01 13.97 -13.96
CA LYS A 131 -22.38 14.48 -14.18
C LYS A 131 -22.50 15.19 -15.52
N LYS A 132 -21.51 15.99 -15.88
CA LYS A 132 -21.51 16.71 -17.17
C LYS A 132 -21.46 15.75 -18.34
N LYS A 133 -20.74 14.64 -18.23
CA LYS A 133 -20.65 13.64 -19.30
C LYS A 133 -21.95 12.85 -19.48
N LEU A 134 -22.77 12.77 -18.44
CA LEU A 134 -24.05 12.06 -18.49
C LEU A 134 -25.20 12.88 -19.06
N ARG A 135 -24.99 14.16 -19.26
CA ARG A 135 -26.01 15.07 -19.84
C ARG A 135 -25.97 15.13 -21.35
#